data_e6eb97ffacdbb11ec323f2715112950b
#
_entry.id   e6eb97ffacdbb11ec323f2715112950b
#
_cell.length_a   1.000
_cell.length_b   1.000
_cell.length_c   1.000
_cell.angle_alpha   90.00
_cell.angle_beta   90.00
_cell.angle_gamma   90.00
#
_symmetry.space_group_name_H-M   'P 1'
#
loop_
_entity.id
_entity.type
_entity.pdbx_description
1 polymer ?
#
loop_
_entity_poly.entity_id
_entity_poly.type
_entity_poly.pdbx_seq_one_letter_code
_entity_poly.pdbx_strand_id
1 'polypeptide(L)'
;AMMLPIALAVLTNAELSAESRYGTVLLLGIAYAATIGGVATLVGTPPNVLLAGFSQSLLSRELTFFEWLKVGLPFAVVMLPLTWWFLWKTHRPRVKVITGGEAIEQEKRALGPLSLAGKYTIAAFVMVALLWITRPFWDLIPIQGMSTIQERFDDSLIAISCALLLFIIPTNVRKWEFPL
;
A
#
# COMPACT_ATOMS: atom_id res chain seq x y z
N ALA A 1 -9.83 -5.19 -2.38
CA ALA A 1 -10.75 -5.40 -3.51
C ALA A 1 -10.02 -5.73 -4.83
N MET A 2 -8.96 -5.01 -5.21
CA MET A 2 -8.22 -5.21 -6.49
C MET A 2 -7.52 -6.58 -6.61
N MET A 3 -7.11 -7.18 -5.51
CA MET A 3 -6.42 -8.49 -5.52
C MET A 3 -7.37 -9.68 -5.74
N LEU A 4 -8.67 -9.51 -5.49
CA LEU A 4 -9.64 -10.60 -5.62
C LEU A 4 -9.82 -11.09 -7.07
N PRO A 5 -9.99 -10.21 -8.08
CA PRO A 5 -10.04 -10.64 -9.48
C PRO A 5 -8.77 -11.39 -9.91
N ILE A 6 -7.61 -10.95 -9.45
CA ILE A 6 -6.33 -11.61 -9.76
C ILE A 6 -6.30 -13.02 -9.15
N ALA A 7 -6.73 -13.15 -7.90
CA ALA A 7 -6.82 -14.46 -7.24
C ALA A 7 -7.78 -15.42 -7.97
N LEU A 8 -8.94 -14.90 -8.39
CA LEU A 8 -9.91 -15.69 -9.14
C LEU A 8 -9.36 -16.09 -10.51
N ALA A 9 -8.68 -15.20 -11.22
CA ALA A 9 -8.02 -15.53 -12.49
C ALA A 9 -6.95 -16.62 -12.30
N VAL A 10 -6.15 -16.57 -11.23
CA VAL A 10 -5.17 -17.62 -10.91
C VAL A 10 -5.86 -18.96 -10.66
N LEU A 11 -6.97 -18.97 -9.92
CA LEU A 11 -7.74 -20.19 -9.65
C LEU A 11 -8.37 -20.76 -10.93
N THR A 12 -8.94 -19.91 -11.74
CA THR A 12 -9.55 -20.32 -13.02
C THR A 12 -8.50 -20.92 -13.96
N ASN A 13 -7.34 -20.27 -14.11
CA ASN A 13 -6.25 -20.77 -14.94
C ASN A 13 -5.63 -22.07 -14.41
N ALA A 14 -5.70 -22.30 -13.10
CA ALA A 14 -5.25 -23.53 -12.46
C ALA A 14 -6.33 -24.63 -12.44
N GLU A 15 -7.51 -24.38 -13.04
CA GLU A 15 -8.69 -25.27 -13.02
C GLU A 15 -9.12 -25.65 -11.59
N LEU A 16 -8.90 -24.74 -10.62
CA LEU A 16 -9.20 -24.96 -9.21
C LEU A 16 -10.44 -24.14 -8.80
N SER A 17 -11.34 -24.79 -8.05
CA SER A 17 -12.46 -24.08 -7.42
C SER A 17 -11.97 -23.17 -6.28
N ALA A 18 -12.70 -22.06 -6.07
CA ALA A 18 -12.52 -21.20 -4.89
C ALA A 18 -12.73 -21.96 -3.57
N GLU A 19 -13.58 -23.01 -3.58
CA GLU A 19 -13.87 -23.90 -2.44
C GLU A 19 -12.77 -24.95 -2.20
N SER A 20 -11.84 -25.10 -3.14
CA SER A 20 -10.70 -25.99 -2.96
C SER A 20 -9.83 -25.54 -1.79
N ARG A 21 -9.08 -26.47 -1.17
CA ARG A 21 -8.16 -26.10 -0.09
C ARG A 21 -7.14 -25.03 -0.51
N TYR A 22 -6.72 -25.05 -1.75
CA TYR A 22 -5.82 -24.03 -2.30
C TYR A 22 -6.55 -22.69 -2.50
N GLY A 23 -7.75 -22.71 -3.08
CA GLY A 23 -8.59 -21.53 -3.24
C GLY A 23 -8.87 -20.84 -1.90
N THR A 24 -9.26 -21.62 -0.90
CA THR A 24 -9.48 -21.13 0.47
C THR A 24 -8.22 -20.46 1.03
N VAL A 25 -7.05 -21.11 0.95
CA VAL A 25 -5.79 -20.54 1.45
C VAL A 25 -5.41 -19.28 0.71
N LEU A 26 -5.57 -19.24 -0.61
CA LEU A 26 -5.28 -18.07 -1.42
C LEU A 26 -6.16 -16.88 -1.06
N LEU A 27 -7.48 -17.11 -0.99
CA LEU A 27 -8.45 -16.04 -0.69
C LEU A 27 -8.32 -15.54 0.75
N LEU A 28 -8.20 -16.44 1.72
CA LEU A 28 -7.94 -16.07 3.12
C LEU A 28 -6.58 -15.39 3.28
N GLY A 29 -5.56 -15.87 2.59
CA GLY A 29 -4.24 -15.26 2.59
C GLY A 29 -4.27 -13.82 2.11
N ILE A 30 -4.99 -13.53 1.03
CA ILE A 30 -5.18 -12.16 0.53
C ILE A 30 -5.95 -11.30 1.54
N ALA A 31 -7.03 -11.83 2.14
CA ALA A 31 -7.83 -11.09 3.11
C ALA A 31 -7.01 -10.72 4.35
N TYR A 32 -6.30 -11.68 4.94
CA TYR A 32 -5.45 -11.42 6.10
C TYR A 32 -4.24 -10.55 5.76
N ALA A 33 -3.60 -10.75 4.61
CA ALA A 33 -2.49 -9.90 4.18
C ALA A 33 -2.93 -8.45 3.97
N ALA A 34 -4.12 -8.22 3.40
CA ALA A 34 -4.69 -6.89 3.25
C ALA A 34 -4.96 -6.22 4.61
N THR A 35 -5.52 -6.97 5.57
CA THR A 35 -5.79 -6.46 6.92
C THR A 35 -4.50 -6.14 7.67
N ILE A 36 -3.54 -7.07 7.69
CA ILE A 36 -2.25 -6.89 8.37
C ILE A 36 -1.46 -5.74 7.72
N GLY A 37 -1.42 -5.71 6.38
CA GLY A 37 -0.79 -4.63 5.63
C GLY A 37 -1.45 -3.27 5.87
N GLY A 38 -2.77 -3.23 6.05
CA GLY A 38 -3.51 -2.03 6.43
C GLY A 38 -3.08 -1.47 7.79
N VAL A 39 -2.78 -2.34 8.77
CA VAL A 39 -2.27 -1.91 10.08
C VAL A 39 -0.84 -1.38 10.00
N ALA A 40 -0.05 -1.79 9.01
CA ALA A 40 1.36 -1.42 8.89
C ALA A 40 1.59 0.09 8.77
N THR A 41 0.66 0.83 8.16
CA THR A 41 0.79 2.28 7.94
C THR A 41 -0.39 3.04 8.50
N LEU A 42 -0.17 4.29 8.89
CA LEU A 42 -1.22 5.15 9.48
C LEU A 42 -2.43 5.31 8.55
N VAL A 43 -2.20 5.45 7.26
CA VAL A 43 -3.25 5.64 6.24
C VAL A 43 -3.75 4.33 5.62
N GLY A 44 -3.22 3.19 6.05
CA GLY A 44 -3.54 1.89 5.45
C GLY A 44 -4.97 1.40 5.74
N THR A 45 -5.58 1.85 6.83
CA THR A 45 -6.97 1.52 7.18
C THR A 45 -7.61 2.63 8.02
N PRO A 46 -8.93 2.94 7.84
CA PRO A 46 -9.61 4.02 8.56
C PRO A 46 -9.49 3.99 10.09
N PRO A 47 -9.53 2.84 10.78
CA PRO A 47 -9.36 2.79 12.23
C PRO A 47 -8.05 3.40 12.72
N ASN A 48 -6.96 3.30 11.96
CA ASN A 48 -5.67 3.88 12.35
C ASN A 48 -5.75 5.42 12.40
N VAL A 49 -6.38 6.01 11.39
CA VAL A 49 -6.58 7.47 11.30
C VAL A 49 -7.51 7.95 12.42
N LEU A 50 -8.57 7.18 12.74
CA LEU A 50 -9.44 7.49 13.86
C LEU A 50 -8.68 7.46 15.20
N LEU A 51 -7.81 6.48 15.41
CA LEU A 51 -6.99 6.40 16.61
C LEU A 51 -6.03 7.59 16.70
N ALA A 52 -5.43 8.02 15.59
CA ALA A 52 -4.59 9.22 15.56
C ALA A 52 -5.39 10.48 15.92
N GLY A 53 -6.62 10.61 15.38
CA GLY A 53 -7.53 11.71 15.74
C GLY A 53 -7.91 11.72 17.22
N PHE A 54 -8.22 10.56 17.81
CA PHE A 54 -8.48 10.45 19.25
C PHE A 54 -7.24 10.76 20.08
N SER A 55 -6.05 10.32 19.68
CA SER A 55 -4.80 10.67 20.36
C SER A 55 -4.59 12.16 20.40
N GLN A 56 -4.84 12.85 19.28
CA GLN A 56 -4.74 14.31 19.23
C GLN A 56 -5.78 15.01 20.10
N SER A 57 -7.04 14.57 20.04
CA SER A 57 -8.15 15.25 20.76
C SER A 57 -8.17 15.01 22.26
N LEU A 58 -7.82 13.79 22.70
CA LEU A 58 -7.89 13.39 24.10
C LEU A 58 -6.58 13.51 24.84
N LEU A 59 -5.44 13.29 24.16
CA LEU A 59 -4.10 13.25 24.76
C LEU A 59 -3.24 14.43 24.32
N SER A 60 -3.73 15.30 23.45
CA SER A 60 -2.96 16.39 22.83
C SER A 60 -1.63 15.90 22.21
N ARG A 61 -1.63 14.66 21.72
CA ARG A 61 -0.48 14.01 21.11
C ARG A 61 -0.74 13.70 19.64
N GLU A 62 0.02 14.33 18.78
CA GLU A 62 0.01 14.02 17.35
C GLU A 62 0.71 12.67 17.11
N LEU A 63 0.03 11.74 16.44
CA LEU A 63 0.62 10.50 15.95
C LEU A 63 0.96 10.69 14.47
N THR A 64 2.23 10.95 14.19
CA THR A 64 2.71 11.10 12.82
C THR A 64 2.78 9.75 12.09
N PHE A 65 2.83 9.79 10.76
CA PHE A 65 3.03 8.60 9.93
C PHE A 65 4.26 7.79 10.35
N PHE A 66 5.37 8.48 10.67
CA PHE A 66 6.61 7.83 11.08
C PHE A 66 6.52 7.16 12.46
N GLU A 67 5.83 7.79 13.42
CA GLU A 67 5.62 7.18 14.75
C GLU A 67 4.78 5.91 14.64
N TRP A 68 3.73 5.95 13.82
CA TRP A 68 2.91 4.77 13.55
C TRP A 68 3.73 3.66 12.91
N LEU A 69 4.56 3.99 11.92
CA LEU A 69 5.38 3.04 11.17
C LEU A 69 6.33 2.24 12.08
N LYS A 70 6.87 2.85 13.14
CA LYS A 70 7.75 2.17 14.12
C LYS A 70 7.07 0.99 14.81
N VAL A 71 5.76 1.00 14.94
CA VAL A 71 4.97 -0.06 15.58
C VAL A 71 4.29 -0.93 14.54
N GLY A 72 3.64 -0.32 13.56
CA GLY A 72 2.84 -1.00 12.55
C GLY A 72 3.68 -1.87 11.61
N LEU A 73 4.84 -1.39 11.19
CA LEU A 73 5.72 -2.16 10.29
C LEU A 73 6.30 -3.41 10.95
N PRO A 74 6.91 -3.37 12.16
CA PRO A 74 7.34 -4.58 12.85
C PRO A 74 6.21 -5.57 13.10
N PHE A 75 5.02 -5.09 13.47
CA PHE A 75 3.84 -5.93 13.61
C PHE A 75 3.52 -6.67 12.32
N ALA A 76 3.46 -5.97 11.19
CA ALA A 76 3.16 -6.58 9.89
C ALA A 76 4.25 -7.58 9.47
N VAL A 77 5.52 -7.26 9.67
CA VAL A 77 6.67 -8.14 9.35
C VAL A 77 6.61 -9.45 10.13
N VAL A 78 6.13 -9.44 11.36
CA VAL A 78 5.96 -10.66 12.17
C VAL A 78 4.67 -11.40 11.82
N MET A 79 3.56 -10.67 11.68
CA MET A 79 2.24 -11.28 11.50
C MET A 79 2.02 -11.88 10.12
N LEU A 80 2.61 -11.31 9.06
CA LEU A 80 2.48 -11.88 7.70
C LEU A 80 3.06 -13.28 7.58
N PRO A 81 4.34 -13.54 7.96
CA PRO A 81 4.89 -14.90 7.93
C PRO A 81 4.16 -15.87 8.87
N LEU A 82 3.73 -15.39 10.05
CA LEU A 82 3.00 -16.19 11.02
C LEU A 82 1.65 -16.64 10.44
N THR A 83 0.91 -15.72 9.84
CA THR A 83 -0.38 -16.00 9.20
C THR A 83 -0.21 -16.93 8.01
N TRP A 84 0.79 -16.69 7.17
CA TRP A 84 1.12 -17.60 6.06
C TRP A 84 1.44 -19.01 6.55
N TRP A 85 2.29 -19.14 7.55
CA TRP A 85 2.64 -20.43 8.15
C TRP A 85 1.42 -21.15 8.75
N PHE A 86 0.56 -20.40 9.46
CA PHE A 86 -0.67 -20.95 10.05
C PHE A 86 -1.63 -21.46 8.98
N LEU A 87 -1.90 -20.66 7.95
CA LEU A 87 -2.76 -21.06 6.83
C LEU A 87 -2.21 -22.29 6.11
N TRP A 88 -0.93 -22.31 5.85
CA TRP A 88 -0.26 -23.44 5.21
C TRP A 88 -0.38 -24.71 6.06
N LYS A 89 -0.10 -24.63 7.34
CA LYS A 89 -0.15 -25.77 8.28
C LYS A 89 -1.57 -26.30 8.45
N THR A 90 -2.57 -25.45 8.50
CA THR A 90 -3.97 -25.81 8.76
C THR A 90 -4.63 -26.43 7.54
N HIS A 91 -4.46 -25.83 6.38
CA HIS A 91 -5.16 -26.24 5.16
C HIS A 91 -4.37 -27.23 4.30
N ARG A 92 -3.04 -27.28 4.44
CA ARG A 92 -2.13 -28.19 3.71
C ARG A 92 -2.50 -28.31 2.22
N PRO A 93 -2.45 -27.22 1.44
CA PRO A 93 -2.86 -27.25 0.05
C PRO A 93 -1.98 -28.21 -0.74
N ARG A 94 -2.59 -29.26 -1.32
CA ARG A 94 -1.90 -30.26 -2.14
C ARG A 94 -1.97 -29.84 -3.59
N VAL A 95 -1.13 -28.89 -4.00
CA VAL A 95 -1.01 -28.49 -5.41
C VAL A 95 0.36 -28.89 -5.88
N LYS A 96 0.41 -29.82 -6.85
CA LYS A 96 1.68 -30.33 -7.37
C LYS A 96 2.38 -29.35 -8.32
N VAL A 97 1.65 -28.61 -9.11
CA VAL A 97 2.14 -27.55 -10.03
C VAL A 97 0.99 -26.60 -10.32
N ILE A 98 1.22 -25.29 -10.24
CA ILE A 98 0.29 -24.28 -10.74
C ILE A 98 0.72 -23.97 -12.17
N THR A 99 -0.04 -24.46 -13.15
CA THR A 99 0.18 -24.24 -14.59
C THR A 99 -0.08 -22.78 -15.02
N GLY A 100 -0.38 -21.91 -14.06
CA GLY A 100 -0.74 -20.50 -14.32
C GLY A 100 0.42 -19.55 -14.62
N GLY A 101 1.68 -20.00 -14.58
CA GLY A 101 2.84 -19.15 -14.83
C GLY A 101 2.84 -18.56 -16.24
N GLU A 102 2.43 -19.34 -17.25
CA GLU A 102 2.36 -18.88 -18.64
C GLU A 102 1.23 -17.85 -18.84
N ALA A 103 0.09 -18.03 -18.18
CA ALA A 103 -1.03 -17.09 -18.26
C ALA A 103 -0.66 -15.73 -17.60
N ILE A 104 0.02 -15.76 -16.45
CA ILE A 104 0.53 -14.55 -15.79
C ILE A 104 1.56 -13.85 -16.68
N GLU A 105 2.45 -14.60 -17.32
CA GLU A 105 3.46 -14.03 -18.22
C GLU A 105 2.83 -13.46 -19.50
N GLN A 106 1.76 -14.07 -20.03
CA GLN A 106 0.98 -13.55 -21.16
C GLN A 106 0.26 -12.24 -20.77
N GLU A 107 -0.40 -12.20 -19.61
CA GLU A 107 -1.06 -11.01 -19.08
C GLU A 107 -0.04 -9.88 -18.85
N LYS A 108 1.11 -10.18 -18.26
CA LYS A 108 2.22 -9.22 -18.07
C LYS A 108 2.74 -8.68 -19.41
N ARG A 109 2.85 -9.52 -20.43
CA ARG A 109 3.24 -9.08 -21.78
C ARG A 109 2.15 -8.23 -22.43
N ALA A 110 0.87 -8.56 -22.21
CA ALA A 110 -0.26 -7.78 -22.72
C ALA A 110 -0.35 -6.38 -22.08
N LEU A 111 0.02 -6.24 -20.81
CA LEU A 111 0.09 -4.93 -20.11
C LEU A 111 1.18 -4.01 -20.71
N GLY A 112 2.23 -4.56 -21.33
CA GLY A 112 3.30 -3.78 -21.92
C GLY A 112 4.15 -3.00 -20.91
N PRO A 113 4.98 -2.05 -21.39
CA PRO A 113 5.80 -1.23 -20.52
C PRO A 113 4.95 -0.24 -19.73
N LEU A 114 5.41 0.09 -18.51
CA LEU A 114 4.74 1.03 -17.63
C LEU A 114 4.48 2.37 -18.33
N SER A 115 3.21 2.78 -18.36
CA SER A 115 2.82 4.04 -18.99
C SER A 115 3.44 5.24 -18.28
N LEU A 116 3.52 6.39 -18.97
CA LEU A 116 4.04 7.62 -18.38
C LEU A 116 3.21 8.05 -17.17
N ALA A 117 1.89 7.91 -17.26
CA ALA A 117 0.96 8.14 -16.16
C ALA A 117 1.29 7.26 -14.95
N GLY A 118 1.49 5.95 -15.17
CA GLY A 118 1.88 5.02 -14.11
C GLY A 118 3.21 5.40 -13.43
N LYS A 119 4.19 5.87 -14.20
CA LYS A 119 5.47 6.36 -13.64
C LYS A 119 5.28 7.59 -12.76
N TYR A 120 4.45 8.55 -13.18
CA TYR A 120 4.15 9.74 -12.37
C TYR A 120 3.40 9.39 -11.09
N THR A 121 2.43 8.47 -11.17
CA THR A 121 1.71 7.98 -9.99
C THR A 121 2.65 7.31 -8.98
N ILE A 122 3.53 6.43 -9.45
CA ILE A 122 4.54 5.79 -8.59
C ILE A 122 5.49 6.83 -7.99
N ALA A 123 5.99 7.77 -8.79
CA ALA A 123 6.88 8.82 -8.32
C ALA A 123 6.22 9.70 -7.25
N ALA A 124 4.97 10.09 -7.45
CA ALA A 124 4.20 10.85 -6.47
C ALA A 124 4.00 10.06 -5.17
N PHE A 125 3.64 8.79 -5.26
CA PHE A 125 3.49 7.92 -4.09
C PHE A 125 4.79 7.76 -3.30
N VAL A 126 5.90 7.51 -4.00
CA VAL A 126 7.23 7.42 -3.37
C VAL A 126 7.62 8.74 -2.72
N MET A 127 7.33 9.87 -3.38
CA MET A 127 7.61 11.21 -2.85
C MET A 127 6.81 11.46 -1.55
N VAL A 128 5.52 11.17 -1.52
CA VAL A 128 4.70 11.29 -0.30
C VAL A 128 5.29 10.44 0.83
N ALA A 129 5.58 9.17 0.55
CA ALA A 129 6.13 8.27 1.55
C ALA A 129 7.46 8.78 2.12
N LEU A 130 8.36 9.28 1.25
CA LEU A 130 9.63 9.87 1.68
C LEU A 130 9.43 11.12 2.52
N LEU A 131 8.52 12.02 2.13
CA LEU A 131 8.22 13.23 2.91
C LEU A 131 7.67 12.90 4.28
N TRP A 132 6.76 11.92 4.40
CA TRP A 132 6.23 11.47 5.69
C TRP A 132 7.29 10.83 6.59
N ILE A 133 8.17 10.01 6.01
CA ILE A 133 9.26 9.37 6.77
C ILE A 133 10.31 10.40 7.23
N THR A 134 10.60 11.38 6.40
CA THR A 134 11.65 12.38 6.68
C THR A 134 11.16 13.55 7.51
N ARG A 135 9.86 13.84 7.55
CA ARG A 135 9.26 14.98 8.26
C ARG A 135 9.77 15.15 9.70
N PRO A 136 9.86 14.10 10.55
CA PRO A 136 10.35 14.24 11.92
C PRO A 136 11.82 14.64 12.04
N PHE A 137 12.57 14.59 10.95
CA PHE A 137 14.00 14.95 10.91
C PHE A 137 14.24 16.36 10.35
N TRP A 138 13.21 17.09 9.94
CA TRP A 138 13.35 18.43 9.36
C TRP A 138 13.88 19.44 10.38
N ASP A 139 13.57 19.28 11.66
CA ASP A 139 14.12 20.11 12.74
C ASP A 139 15.65 20.00 12.90
N LEU A 140 16.24 18.91 12.40
CA LEU A 140 17.70 18.72 12.42
C LEU A 140 18.41 19.51 11.33
N ILE A 141 17.66 20.08 10.37
CA ILE A 141 18.22 20.85 9.27
C ILE A 141 18.39 22.30 9.76
N PRO A 142 19.62 22.85 9.83
CA PRO A 142 19.89 24.16 10.38
C PRO A 142 19.53 25.30 9.38
N ILE A 143 18.30 25.31 8.92
CA ILE A 143 17.75 26.35 8.02
C ILE A 143 16.75 27.17 8.82
N GLN A 144 16.95 28.50 8.87
CA GLN A 144 16.01 29.41 9.51
C GLN A 144 14.62 29.26 8.90
N GLY A 145 13.61 28.99 9.75
CA GLY A 145 12.22 28.82 9.33
C GLY A 145 11.81 27.38 9.05
N MET A 146 12.69 26.37 9.15
CA MET A 146 12.34 24.97 8.90
C MET A 146 11.33 24.45 9.94
N SER A 147 11.43 24.85 11.20
CA SER A 147 10.44 24.51 12.24
C SER A 147 9.05 25.05 11.91
N THR A 148 8.98 26.31 11.41
CA THR A 148 7.69 26.89 10.95
C THR A 148 7.11 26.15 9.75
N ILE A 149 7.94 25.65 8.86
CA ILE A 149 7.50 24.84 7.72
C ILE A 149 6.97 23.50 8.24
N GLN A 150 7.66 22.84 9.17
CA GLN A 150 7.23 21.56 9.74
C GLN A 150 5.89 21.69 10.48
N GLU A 151 5.64 22.75 11.22
CA GLU A 151 4.36 23.00 11.89
C GLU A 151 3.20 23.23 10.91
N ARG A 152 3.48 23.82 9.74
CA ARG A 152 2.47 24.12 8.71
C ARG A 152 2.22 22.93 7.75
N PHE A 153 3.21 22.09 7.52
CA PHE A 153 3.12 20.94 6.63
C PHE A 153 2.86 19.69 7.43
N ASP A 154 1.59 19.46 7.78
CA ASP A 154 1.15 18.18 8.34
C ASP A 154 1.10 17.06 7.28
N ASP A 155 0.93 15.82 7.74
CA ASP A 155 0.90 14.65 6.86
C ASP A 155 -0.25 14.73 5.83
N SER A 156 -1.37 15.37 6.20
CA SER A 156 -2.53 15.56 5.31
C SER A 156 -2.23 16.56 4.19
N LEU A 157 -1.58 17.68 4.52
CA LEU A 157 -1.21 18.69 3.55
C LEU A 157 -0.21 18.16 2.53
N ILE A 158 0.78 17.37 2.99
CA ILE A 158 1.73 16.68 2.12
C ILE A 158 1.00 15.78 1.12
N ALA A 159 0.07 14.94 1.61
CA ALA A 159 -0.69 14.03 0.76
C ALA A 159 -1.54 14.77 -0.27
N ILE A 160 -2.30 15.80 0.16
CA ILE A 160 -3.16 16.58 -0.72
C ILE A 160 -2.33 17.34 -1.76
N SER A 161 -1.22 17.95 -1.37
CA SER A 161 -0.34 18.68 -2.30
C SER A 161 0.22 17.77 -3.37
N CYS A 162 0.71 16.58 -3.01
CA CYS A 162 1.22 15.61 -3.97
C CYS A 162 0.11 15.04 -4.87
N ALA A 163 -1.10 14.83 -4.33
CA ALA A 163 -2.24 14.42 -5.14
C ALA A 163 -2.61 15.51 -6.17
N LEU A 164 -2.69 16.77 -5.75
CA LEU A 164 -2.98 17.89 -6.65
C LEU A 164 -1.93 18.02 -7.77
N LEU A 165 -0.66 17.76 -7.48
CA LEU A 165 0.38 17.78 -8.51
C LEU A 165 0.11 16.78 -9.63
N LEU A 166 -0.48 15.60 -9.33
CA LEU A 166 -0.86 14.62 -10.36
C LEU A 166 -1.94 15.15 -11.32
N PHE A 167 -2.82 16.04 -10.86
CA PHE A 167 -3.84 16.65 -11.71
C PHE A 167 -3.26 17.78 -12.59
N ILE A 168 -2.15 18.40 -12.17
CA ILE A 168 -1.55 19.53 -12.88
C ILE A 168 -0.55 19.05 -13.93
N ILE A 169 0.12 17.90 -13.71
CA ILE A 169 1.15 17.38 -14.62
C ILE A 169 0.49 16.60 -15.76
N PRO A 170 0.46 17.13 -16.99
CA PRO A 170 -0.12 16.42 -18.12
C PRO A 170 0.78 15.23 -18.53
N THR A 171 0.21 14.08 -18.79
CA THR A 171 0.93 12.91 -19.31
C THR A 171 1.23 13.04 -20.79
N ASN A 172 0.46 13.86 -21.50
CA ASN A 172 0.68 14.17 -22.90
C ASN A 172 0.43 15.66 -23.14
N VAL A 173 1.54 16.43 -23.20
CA VAL A 173 1.48 17.90 -23.40
C VAL A 173 0.80 18.27 -24.73
N ARG A 174 0.86 17.35 -25.74
CA ARG A 174 0.28 17.60 -27.07
C ARG A 174 -1.23 17.42 -27.11
N LYS A 175 -1.80 16.61 -26.21
CA LYS A 175 -3.24 16.33 -26.14
C LYS A 175 -3.91 16.79 -24.84
N TRP A 176 -3.15 17.41 -23.92
CA TRP A 176 -3.63 17.80 -22.58
C TRP A 176 -4.30 16.62 -21.83
N GLU A 177 -3.77 15.40 -21.99
CA GLU A 177 -4.21 14.22 -21.26
C GLU A 177 -3.56 14.19 -19.87
N PHE A 178 -4.36 14.01 -18.83
CA PHE A 178 -3.91 13.91 -17.43
C PHE A 178 -3.83 12.44 -16.99
N PRO A 179 -3.10 12.12 -15.89
CA PRO A 179 -2.90 10.75 -15.41
C PRO A 179 -4.16 10.00 -14.98
N LEU A 180 -5.30 10.66 -14.94
CA LEU A 180 -6.58 10.10 -14.46
C LEU A 180 -7.49 9.74 -15.62
#